data_a9224c76bae9cdc61d027cc0cd0a924c
#
_entry.id   a9224c76bae9cdc61d027cc0cd0a924c
#
_cell.length_a   1.000
_cell.length_b   1.000
_cell.length_c   1.000
_cell.angle_alpha   90.00
_cell.angle_beta   90.00
_cell.angle_gamma   90.00
#
_symmetry.space_group_name_H-M   'P 1'
#
loop_
_entity.id
_entity.type
_entity.pdbx_description
1 polymer ?
#
loop_
_entity_poly.entity_id
_entity_poly.type
_entity_poly.pdbx_seq_one_letter_code
_entity_poly.pdbx_strand_id
1 'polypeptide(L)'
;MLLASGVIAALAVSIIGIKIPSKQEFRKLRTARATLAASFITLSILNFICYFTGYDEDLDRLNTMIVAAFQALLLTGTLLVFIRPDVVTGKWVGLQVAAISIITALLYFVMFLFPGIYPVFFYTGAALLVLQLVLYSISFFKSQNMTLNDLNDYYADDFSPRLGGIRAGFILMLIIGVMALCTLVTGPWFYSIFVPAYLICYTIVAICMIRYVNITSFILPAVSQDSIETPPAEQPSEASHKNPANISDNQIIELRDKLESWVASGEYRHRDIPYKDILENLDTDPATMRAFMKSEHGMDFRSWRNRLRLNDACRMLLEHPEMKAERISEAIGYSDSSNFHTDFRKFTGMSASEWRKTHKKTGQCQNTLSTNPDNQS
;
A
#
# COMPACT_ATOMS: atom_id res chain seq x y z
N MET A 1 -0.04 2.19 32.31
CA MET A 1 -1.05 1.19 31.84
C MET A 1 -2.46 1.75 31.77
N LEU A 2 -3.06 2.28 32.84
CA LEU A 2 -4.44 2.79 32.86
C LEU A 2 -4.70 3.92 31.86
N LEU A 3 -3.80 4.91 31.80
CA LEU A 3 -3.87 6.00 30.82
C LEU A 3 -3.77 5.47 29.37
N ALA A 4 -2.90 4.48 29.15
CA ALA A 4 -2.75 3.84 27.86
C ALA A 4 -4.03 3.12 27.43
N SER A 5 -4.67 2.38 28.35
CA SER A 5 -5.97 1.75 28.12
C SER A 5 -7.02 2.79 27.69
N GLY A 6 -7.11 3.93 28.38
CA GLY A 6 -8.05 5.01 28.08
C GLY A 6 -7.82 5.62 26.69
N VAL A 7 -6.56 5.90 26.31
CA VAL A 7 -6.21 6.45 24.99
C VAL A 7 -6.57 5.46 23.88
N ILE A 8 -6.25 4.17 24.06
CA ILE A 8 -6.57 3.14 23.06
C ILE A 8 -8.09 2.98 22.91
N ALA A 9 -8.87 3.05 24.01
CA ALA A 9 -10.32 3.05 23.96
C ALA A 9 -10.87 4.25 23.17
N ALA A 10 -10.33 5.45 23.39
CA ALA A 10 -10.72 6.66 22.67
C ALA A 10 -10.42 6.54 21.15
N LEU A 11 -9.28 5.96 20.78
CA LEU A 11 -8.96 5.66 19.38
C LEU A 11 -9.95 4.66 18.78
N ALA A 12 -10.37 3.62 19.50
CA ALA A 12 -11.38 2.68 19.04
C ALA A 12 -12.71 3.38 18.74
N VAL A 13 -13.17 4.24 19.65
CA VAL A 13 -14.41 5.04 19.47
C VAL A 13 -14.28 5.96 18.24
N SER A 14 -13.14 6.61 18.07
CA SER A 14 -12.88 7.47 16.90
C SER A 14 -12.97 6.71 15.57
N ILE A 15 -12.44 5.47 15.53
CA ILE A 15 -12.50 4.60 14.35
C ILE A 15 -13.95 4.15 14.06
N ILE A 16 -14.73 3.82 15.10
CA ILE A 16 -16.16 3.48 14.94
C ILE A 16 -16.95 4.64 14.35
N GLY A 17 -16.61 5.88 14.74
CA GLY A 17 -17.26 7.10 14.26
C GLY A 17 -17.05 7.41 12.79
N ILE A 18 -16.12 6.76 12.08
CA ILE A 18 -15.88 6.97 10.65
C ILE A 18 -17.10 6.48 9.86
N LYS A 19 -17.75 7.38 9.14
CA LYS A 19 -18.91 7.06 8.29
C LYS A 19 -18.43 6.44 6.97
N ILE A 20 -18.77 5.18 6.73
CA ILE A 20 -18.52 4.48 5.46
C ILE A 20 -19.85 4.23 4.77
N PRO A 21 -19.98 4.52 3.45
CA PRO A 21 -21.22 4.32 2.72
C PRO A 21 -21.77 2.89 2.84
N SER A 22 -23.11 2.76 2.82
CA SER A 22 -23.79 1.45 3.01
C SER A 22 -23.75 0.55 1.77
N LYS A 23 -23.23 1.03 0.62
CA LYS A 23 -23.16 0.26 -0.63
C LYS A 23 -22.40 -1.05 -0.43
N GLN A 24 -22.75 -2.06 -1.22
CA GLN A 24 -22.20 -3.43 -1.09
C GLN A 24 -20.69 -3.48 -1.37
N GLU A 25 -20.20 -2.64 -2.27
CA GLU A 25 -18.78 -2.47 -2.60
C GLU A 25 -17.92 -2.13 -1.36
N PHE A 26 -18.46 -1.34 -0.42
CA PHE A 26 -17.77 -0.96 0.82
C PHE A 26 -17.95 -1.95 1.98
N ARG A 27 -18.56 -3.13 1.75
CA ARG A 27 -18.77 -4.16 2.79
C ARG A 27 -17.45 -4.58 3.44
N LYS A 28 -16.43 -4.84 2.62
CA LYS A 28 -15.10 -5.27 3.07
C LYS A 28 -14.43 -4.16 3.91
N LEU A 29 -14.57 -2.90 3.52
CA LEU A 29 -14.05 -1.75 4.27
C LEU A 29 -14.77 -1.58 5.63
N ARG A 30 -16.09 -1.77 5.67
CA ARG A 30 -16.83 -1.79 6.95
C ARG A 30 -16.37 -2.91 7.87
N THR A 31 -16.12 -4.09 7.32
CA THR A 31 -15.56 -5.22 8.08
C THR A 31 -14.18 -4.87 8.63
N ALA A 32 -13.28 -4.29 7.80
CA ALA A 32 -11.96 -3.87 8.24
C ALA A 32 -12.00 -2.81 9.35
N ARG A 33 -12.91 -1.81 9.24
CA ARG A 33 -13.14 -0.83 10.30
C ARG A 33 -13.59 -1.50 11.60
N ALA A 34 -14.53 -2.43 11.51
CA ALA A 34 -15.05 -3.14 12.68
C ALA A 34 -13.97 -4.02 13.33
N THR A 35 -13.16 -4.73 12.53
CA THR A 35 -12.03 -5.53 13.05
C THR A 35 -10.97 -4.66 13.70
N LEU A 36 -10.63 -3.52 13.14
CA LEU A 36 -9.68 -2.58 13.74
C LEU A 36 -10.19 -2.03 15.06
N ALA A 37 -11.45 -1.57 15.09
CA ALA A 37 -12.06 -1.08 16.32
C ALA A 37 -12.11 -2.16 17.42
N ALA A 38 -12.51 -3.39 17.05
CA ALA A 38 -12.49 -4.53 17.96
C ALA A 38 -11.08 -4.83 18.49
N SER A 39 -10.05 -4.71 17.64
CA SER A 39 -8.65 -4.88 18.02
C SER A 39 -8.23 -3.87 19.09
N PHE A 40 -8.55 -2.59 18.88
CA PHE A 40 -8.22 -1.54 19.85
C PHE A 40 -9.01 -1.73 21.17
N ILE A 41 -10.29 -2.14 21.11
CA ILE A 41 -11.08 -2.46 22.31
C ILE A 41 -10.44 -3.60 23.08
N THR A 42 -10.08 -4.69 22.40
CA THR A 42 -9.43 -5.86 23.02
C THR A 42 -8.10 -5.46 23.66
N LEU A 43 -7.28 -4.67 22.99
CA LEU A 43 -6.03 -4.16 23.55
C LEU A 43 -6.25 -3.26 24.77
N SER A 44 -7.27 -2.39 24.73
CA SER A 44 -7.64 -1.56 25.88
C SER A 44 -8.00 -2.41 27.08
N ILE A 45 -8.84 -3.44 26.89
CA ILE A 45 -9.26 -4.36 27.95
C ILE A 45 -8.05 -5.12 28.50
N LEU A 46 -7.19 -5.65 27.65
CA LEU A 46 -5.99 -6.38 28.08
C LEU A 46 -5.05 -5.48 28.91
N ASN A 47 -4.79 -4.26 28.46
CA ASN A 47 -3.99 -3.30 29.22
C ASN A 47 -4.63 -2.92 30.56
N PHE A 48 -5.97 -2.87 30.61
CA PHE A 48 -6.71 -2.62 31.84
C PHE A 48 -6.59 -3.78 32.82
N ILE A 49 -6.74 -5.03 32.35
CA ILE A 49 -6.58 -6.23 33.16
C ILE A 49 -5.16 -6.31 33.71
N CYS A 50 -4.14 -6.13 32.91
CA CYS A 50 -2.74 -6.14 33.33
C CYS A 50 -2.41 -5.11 34.41
N TYR A 51 -3.16 -4.00 34.50
CA TYR A 51 -3.01 -3.04 35.61
C TYR A 51 -3.40 -3.61 36.97
N PHE A 52 -4.37 -4.53 37.03
CA PHE A 52 -4.88 -5.10 38.27
C PHE A 52 -4.23 -6.43 38.72
N THR A 53 -3.41 -7.06 37.86
CA THR A 53 -2.79 -8.37 38.16
C THR A 53 -1.59 -8.31 39.11
N GLY A 54 -1.18 -7.12 39.57
CA GLY A 54 -0.09 -6.95 40.52
C GLY A 54 1.30 -6.94 39.90
N TYR A 55 2.32 -6.61 40.70
CA TYR A 55 3.72 -6.47 40.25
C TYR A 55 4.43 -7.83 40.40
N ASP A 56 4.29 -8.70 39.39
CA ASP A 56 5.18 -9.85 39.18
C ASP A 56 5.88 -9.62 37.83
N GLU A 57 7.20 -9.54 37.86
CA GLU A 57 8.02 -9.20 36.65
C GLU A 57 7.89 -10.25 35.57
N ASP A 58 7.82 -11.54 35.93
CA ASP A 58 7.66 -12.63 34.97
C ASP A 58 6.27 -12.65 34.34
N LEU A 59 5.24 -12.34 35.15
CA LEU A 59 3.87 -12.22 34.67
C LEU A 59 3.70 -11.03 33.74
N ASP A 60 4.32 -9.89 34.03
CA ASP A 60 4.29 -8.70 33.16
C ASP A 60 4.98 -8.94 31.82
N ARG A 61 6.12 -9.63 31.82
CA ARG A 61 6.83 -10.02 30.59
C ARG A 61 5.98 -10.96 29.74
N LEU A 62 5.37 -11.98 30.37
CA LEU A 62 4.48 -12.92 29.68
C LEU A 62 3.25 -12.21 29.09
N ASN A 63 2.60 -11.35 29.86
CA ASN A 63 1.47 -10.55 29.40
C ASN A 63 1.84 -9.67 28.20
N THR A 64 3.00 -8.99 28.26
CA THR A 64 3.48 -8.15 27.17
C THR A 64 3.71 -8.95 25.89
N MET A 65 4.30 -10.14 25.98
CA MET A 65 4.51 -11.04 24.85
C MET A 65 3.18 -11.49 24.22
N ILE A 66 2.19 -11.86 25.03
CA ILE A 66 0.86 -12.28 24.58
C ILE A 66 0.13 -11.12 23.89
N VAL A 67 0.13 -9.94 24.52
CA VAL A 67 -0.47 -8.73 23.94
C VAL A 67 0.21 -8.41 22.59
N ALA A 68 1.53 -8.49 22.50
CA ALA A 68 2.26 -8.24 21.27
C ALA A 68 1.89 -9.25 20.16
N ALA A 69 1.69 -10.54 20.49
CA ALA A 69 1.30 -11.56 19.52
C ALA A 69 -0.11 -11.33 18.95
N PHE A 70 -1.11 -11.06 19.82
CA PHE A 70 -2.46 -10.72 19.36
C PHE A 70 -2.50 -9.42 18.58
N GLN A 71 -1.75 -8.42 19.02
CA GLN A 71 -1.64 -7.14 18.35
C GLN A 71 -1.04 -7.27 16.96
N ALA A 72 0.04 -8.03 16.81
CA ALA A 72 0.65 -8.30 15.52
C ALA A 72 -0.36 -8.94 14.54
N LEU A 73 -1.16 -9.92 15.00
CA LEU A 73 -2.22 -10.54 14.22
C LEU A 73 -3.29 -9.54 13.81
N LEU A 74 -3.86 -8.83 14.79
CA LEU A 74 -5.03 -7.97 14.56
C LEU A 74 -4.69 -6.78 13.65
N LEU A 75 -3.54 -6.14 13.87
CA LEU A 75 -3.12 -4.97 13.10
C LEU A 75 -2.64 -5.35 11.70
N THR A 76 -1.83 -6.40 11.57
CA THR A 76 -1.41 -6.89 10.26
C THR A 76 -2.60 -7.40 9.46
N GLY A 77 -3.50 -8.16 10.09
CA GLY A 77 -4.73 -8.63 9.45
C GLY A 77 -5.59 -7.48 8.96
N THR A 78 -5.74 -6.41 9.75
CA THR A 78 -6.49 -5.22 9.35
C THR A 78 -5.83 -4.51 8.16
N LEU A 79 -4.52 -4.28 8.18
CA LEU A 79 -3.81 -3.65 7.07
C LEU A 79 -3.88 -4.50 5.79
N LEU A 80 -3.80 -5.82 5.91
CA LEU A 80 -3.99 -6.73 4.78
C LEU A 80 -5.41 -6.67 4.22
N VAL A 81 -6.45 -6.59 5.07
CA VAL A 81 -7.83 -6.41 4.60
C VAL A 81 -8.01 -5.10 3.82
N PHE A 82 -7.28 -4.05 4.18
CA PHE A 82 -7.31 -2.80 3.42
C PHE A 82 -6.66 -2.92 2.05
N ILE A 83 -5.53 -3.62 1.97
CA ILE A 83 -4.76 -3.74 0.72
C ILE A 83 -5.38 -4.83 -0.16
N ARG A 84 -5.60 -6.02 0.40
CA ARG A 84 -6.06 -7.21 -0.33
C ARG A 84 -7.00 -8.05 0.53
N PRO A 85 -8.29 -7.71 0.56
CA PRO A 85 -9.26 -8.34 1.45
C PRO A 85 -9.44 -9.85 1.21
N ASP A 86 -9.06 -10.35 0.05
CA ASP A 86 -9.22 -11.77 -0.33
C ASP A 86 -8.20 -12.68 0.37
N VAL A 87 -7.06 -12.13 0.81
CA VAL A 87 -6.00 -12.88 1.52
C VAL A 87 -6.42 -13.20 2.96
N VAL A 88 -7.24 -12.35 3.58
CA VAL A 88 -7.65 -12.51 4.98
C VAL A 88 -9.01 -13.18 5.05
N THR A 89 -9.00 -14.49 5.19
CA THR A 89 -10.24 -15.28 5.39
C THR A 89 -10.54 -15.43 6.88
N GLY A 90 -11.83 -15.58 7.23
CA GLY A 90 -12.23 -15.84 8.61
C GLY A 90 -11.60 -17.12 9.19
N LYS A 91 -11.38 -18.14 8.35
CA LYS A 91 -10.69 -19.39 8.74
C LYS A 91 -9.22 -19.12 9.08
N TRP A 92 -8.53 -18.27 8.31
CA TRP A 92 -7.15 -17.89 8.57
C TRP A 92 -7.02 -17.15 9.90
N VAL A 93 -7.89 -16.15 10.17
CA VAL A 93 -7.91 -15.43 11.45
C VAL A 93 -8.21 -16.37 12.59
N GLY A 94 -9.24 -17.23 12.47
CA GLY A 94 -9.62 -18.18 13.50
C GLY A 94 -8.50 -19.16 13.86
N LEU A 95 -7.77 -19.68 12.87
CA LEU A 95 -6.62 -20.57 13.10
C LEU A 95 -5.50 -19.86 13.86
N GLN A 96 -5.18 -18.61 13.48
CA GLN A 96 -4.13 -17.83 14.15
C GLN A 96 -4.52 -17.49 15.59
N VAL A 97 -5.77 -17.06 15.82
CA VAL A 97 -6.29 -16.81 17.20
C VAL A 97 -6.20 -18.08 18.03
N ALA A 98 -6.63 -19.22 17.51
CA ALA A 98 -6.56 -20.50 18.22
C ALA A 98 -5.12 -20.88 18.56
N ALA A 99 -4.19 -20.76 17.62
CA ALA A 99 -2.78 -21.07 17.83
C ALA A 99 -2.17 -20.17 18.93
N ILE A 100 -2.37 -18.86 18.87
CA ILE A 100 -1.88 -17.92 19.90
C ILE A 100 -2.51 -18.25 21.26
N SER A 101 -3.81 -18.53 21.30
CA SER A 101 -4.51 -18.87 22.55
C SER A 101 -4.00 -20.17 23.18
N ILE A 102 -3.72 -21.21 22.37
CA ILE A 102 -3.17 -22.48 22.85
C ILE A 102 -1.75 -22.26 23.41
N ILE A 103 -0.89 -21.53 22.68
CA ILE A 103 0.46 -21.20 23.15
C ILE A 103 0.39 -20.39 24.44
N THR A 104 -0.50 -19.42 24.53
CA THR A 104 -0.76 -18.62 25.73
C THR A 104 -1.15 -19.49 26.92
N ALA A 105 -2.13 -20.37 26.74
CA ALA A 105 -2.58 -21.27 27.79
C ALA A 105 -1.47 -22.21 28.27
N LEU A 106 -0.65 -22.72 27.35
CA LEU A 106 0.51 -23.57 27.65
C LEU A 106 1.56 -22.79 28.47
N LEU A 107 1.87 -21.56 28.12
CA LEU A 107 2.85 -20.73 28.81
C LEU A 107 2.42 -20.41 30.24
N TYR A 108 1.14 -20.05 30.48
CA TYR A 108 0.60 -19.89 31.82
C TYR A 108 0.61 -21.20 32.62
N PHE A 109 0.22 -22.30 31.97
CA PHE A 109 0.22 -23.61 32.62
C PHE A 109 1.63 -23.98 33.10
N VAL A 110 2.65 -23.80 32.25
CA VAL A 110 4.06 -24.12 32.61
C VAL A 110 4.57 -23.14 33.69
N MET A 111 4.22 -21.86 33.61
CA MET A 111 4.63 -20.84 34.56
C MET A 111 4.16 -21.18 35.98
N PHE A 112 2.91 -21.61 36.14
CA PHE A 112 2.31 -21.88 37.49
C PHE A 112 2.66 -23.26 38.01
N LEU A 113 2.73 -24.30 37.15
CA LEU A 113 2.94 -25.67 37.64
C LEU A 113 4.41 -26.12 37.60
N PHE A 114 5.20 -25.56 36.68
CA PHE A 114 6.57 -26.01 36.42
C PHE A 114 7.57 -24.83 36.30
N PRO A 115 7.73 -23.99 37.34
CA PRO A 115 8.55 -22.79 37.29
C PRO A 115 10.01 -23.06 36.90
N GLY A 116 10.54 -24.25 37.23
CA GLY A 116 11.93 -24.60 36.89
C GLY A 116 12.21 -24.73 35.38
N ILE A 117 11.24 -25.08 34.57
CA ILE A 117 11.39 -25.19 33.10
C ILE A 117 10.74 -24.01 32.36
N TYR A 118 10.04 -23.13 33.07
CA TYR A 118 9.36 -21.96 32.47
C TYR A 118 10.28 -21.09 31.59
N PRO A 119 11.53 -20.77 31.97
CA PRO A 119 12.38 -19.93 31.12
C PRO A 119 12.60 -20.50 29.72
N VAL A 120 12.70 -21.82 29.59
CA VAL A 120 12.88 -22.47 28.26
C VAL A 120 11.63 -22.26 27.40
N PHE A 121 10.44 -22.44 27.98
CA PHE A 121 9.17 -22.22 27.28
C PHE A 121 8.94 -20.74 26.95
N PHE A 122 9.33 -19.84 27.84
CA PHE A 122 9.24 -18.40 27.63
C PHE A 122 10.09 -17.94 26.43
N TYR A 123 11.38 -18.33 26.37
CA TYR A 123 12.23 -17.99 25.23
C TYR A 123 11.79 -18.66 23.94
N THR A 124 11.21 -19.86 24.02
CA THR A 124 10.58 -20.51 22.85
C THR A 124 9.39 -19.71 22.34
N GLY A 125 8.52 -19.23 23.26
CA GLY A 125 7.42 -18.32 22.92
C GLY A 125 7.88 -17.02 22.29
N ALA A 126 8.96 -16.41 22.81
CA ALA A 126 9.58 -15.22 22.23
C ALA A 126 10.12 -15.48 20.83
N ALA A 127 10.74 -16.63 20.58
CA ALA A 127 11.20 -17.03 19.25
C ALA A 127 10.03 -17.21 18.27
N LEU A 128 8.92 -17.79 18.72
CA LEU A 128 7.68 -17.90 17.93
C LEU A 128 7.09 -16.54 17.59
N LEU A 129 7.15 -15.57 18.51
CA LEU A 129 6.69 -14.19 18.24
C LEU A 129 7.60 -13.53 17.17
N VAL A 130 8.91 -13.71 17.21
CA VAL A 130 9.82 -13.24 16.16
C VAL A 130 9.47 -13.86 14.82
N LEU A 131 9.26 -15.17 14.77
CA LEU A 131 8.84 -15.88 13.56
C LEU A 131 7.50 -15.34 13.03
N GLN A 132 6.53 -15.09 13.91
CA GLN A 132 5.25 -14.50 13.55
C GLN A 132 5.43 -13.12 12.90
N LEU A 133 6.25 -12.24 13.48
CA LEU A 133 6.52 -10.91 12.92
C LEU A 133 7.18 -10.98 11.54
N VAL A 134 8.12 -11.91 11.35
CA VAL A 134 8.79 -12.13 10.05
C VAL A 134 7.78 -12.62 9.00
N LEU A 135 6.97 -13.63 9.32
CA LEU A 135 5.96 -14.16 8.40
C LEU A 135 4.92 -13.12 8.01
N TYR A 136 4.48 -12.31 8.97
CA TYR A 136 3.53 -11.23 8.71
C TYR A 136 4.14 -10.12 7.85
N SER A 137 5.43 -9.81 8.05
CA SER A 137 6.15 -8.84 7.22
C SER A 137 6.26 -9.31 5.77
N ILE A 138 6.65 -10.57 5.55
CA ILE A 138 6.71 -11.17 4.22
C ILE A 138 5.33 -11.14 3.55
N SER A 139 4.28 -11.55 4.27
CA SER A 139 2.91 -11.56 3.76
C SER A 139 2.42 -10.16 3.39
N PHE A 140 2.70 -9.17 4.24
CA PHE A 140 2.32 -7.79 4.01
C PHE A 140 3.01 -7.20 2.77
N PHE A 141 4.34 -7.27 2.68
CA PHE A 141 5.09 -6.70 1.55
C PHE A 141 4.76 -7.41 0.24
N LYS A 142 4.56 -8.73 0.25
CA LYS A 142 4.11 -9.47 -0.92
C LYS A 142 2.74 -8.99 -1.39
N SER A 143 1.77 -8.88 -0.49
CA SER A 143 0.41 -8.40 -0.81
C SER A 143 0.42 -6.96 -1.30
N GLN A 144 1.21 -6.09 -0.68
CA GLN A 144 1.35 -4.70 -1.09
C GLN A 144 1.91 -4.58 -2.52
N ASN A 145 2.98 -5.32 -2.83
CA ASN A 145 3.59 -5.29 -4.17
C ASN A 145 2.62 -5.81 -5.23
N MET A 146 1.89 -6.89 -4.94
CA MET A 146 0.87 -7.41 -5.88
C MET A 146 -0.22 -6.37 -6.14
N THR A 147 -0.80 -5.79 -5.08
CA THR A 147 -1.84 -4.75 -5.23
C THR A 147 -1.33 -3.51 -5.95
N LEU A 148 -0.07 -3.12 -5.71
CA LEU A 148 0.53 -1.99 -6.40
C LEU A 148 0.66 -2.26 -7.90
N ASN A 149 1.09 -3.47 -8.28
CA ASN A 149 1.16 -3.88 -9.69
C ASN A 149 -0.24 -3.90 -10.32
N ASP A 150 -1.23 -4.51 -9.65
CA ASP A 150 -2.62 -4.56 -10.13
C ASP A 150 -3.19 -3.14 -10.35
N LEU A 151 -2.95 -2.20 -9.42
CA LEU A 151 -3.38 -0.81 -9.54
C LEU A 151 -2.65 -0.06 -10.67
N ASN A 152 -1.35 -0.25 -10.76
CA ASN A 152 -0.54 0.37 -11.81
C ASN A 152 -0.94 -0.12 -13.20
N ASP A 153 -1.25 -1.42 -13.33
CA ASP A 153 -1.72 -2.01 -14.57
C ASP A 153 -3.14 -1.55 -14.90
N TYR A 154 -4.02 -1.46 -13.89
CA TYR A 154 -5.42 -1.05 -14.08
C TYR A 154 -5.58 0.42 -14.51
N TYR A 155 -4.83 1.34 -13.91
CA TYR A 155 -4.94 2.78 -14.21
C TYR A 155 -3.86 3.29 -15.16
N ALA A 156 -2.86 2.47 -15.51
CA ALA A 156 -1.68 2.89 -16.27
C ALA A 156 -1.01 4.17 -15.67
N ASP A 157 -1.00 4.27 -14.33
CA ASP A 157 -0.47 5.41 -13.56
C ASP A 157 0.32 4.92 -12.33
N ASP A 158 1.08 5.80 -11.66
CA ASP A 158 1.85 5.42 -10.47
C ASP A 158 1.03 5.64 -9.18
N PHE A 159 0.63 4.53 -8.55
CA PHE A 159 -0.09 4.52 -7.29
C PHE A 159 0.81 4.31 -6.05
N SER A 160 2.13 4.14 -6.25
CA SER A 160 3.08 3.93 -5.14
C SER A 160 2.95 4.94 -4.01
N PRO A 161 2.77 6.26 -4.27
CA PRO A 161 2.68 7.25 -3.22
C PRO A 161 1.37 7.21 -2.45
N ARG A 162 0.28 6.82 -3.12
CA ARG A 162 -1.04 6.70 -2.47
C ARG A 162 -1.07 5.59 -1.44
N LEU A 163 -0.28 4.53 -1.64
CA LEU A 163 -0.12 3.40 -0.71
C LEU A 163 0.99 3.61 0.33
N GLY A 164 1.78 4.69 0.19
CA GLY A 164 2.90 5.01 1.08
C GLY A 164 2.50 5.13 2.56
N GLY A 165 1.33 5.69 2.84
CA GLY A 165 0.80 5.83 4.20
C GLY A 165 0.54 4.49 4.89
N ILE A 166 0.06 3.49 4.16
CA ILE A 166 -0.19 2.13 4.69
C ILE A 166 1.14 1.44 4.98
N ARG A 167 2.11 1.58 4.06
CA ARG A 167 3.46 1.06 4.25
C ARG A 167 4.14 1.67 5.47
N ALA A 168 4.03 2.99 5.65
CA ALA A 168 4.55 3.68 6.82
C ALA A 168 3.88 3.20 8.11
N GLY A 169 2.56 3.02 8.10
CA GLY A 169 1.79 2.46 9.21
C GLY A 169 2.25 1.05 9.60
N PHE A 170 2.51 0.18 8.62
CA PHE A 170 3.02 -1.16 8.88
C PHE A 170 4.44 -1.14 9.46
N ILE A 171 5.33 -0.30 8.92
CA ILE A 171 6.69 -0.16 9.45
C ILE A 171 6.68 0.34 10.90
N LEU A 172 5.83 1.32 11.23
CA LEU A 172 5.66 1.79 12.61
C LEU A 172 5.19 0.66 13.53
N MET A 173 4.25 -0.17 13.11
CA MET A 173 3.79 -1.33 13.88
C MET A 173 4.87 -2.38 14.06
N LEU A 174 5.70 -2.61 13.04
CA LEU A 174 6.83 -3.52 13.14
C LEU A 174 7.87 -3.01 14.17
N ILE A 175 8.14 -1.70 14.17
CA ILE A 175 9.02 -1.07 15.17
C ILE A 175 8.47 -1.30 16.59
N ILE A 176 7.17 -1.13 16.81
CA ILE A 176 6.54 -1.41 18.11
C ILE A 176 6.70 -2.89 18.49
N GLY A 177 6.48 -3.80 17.55
CA GLY A 177 6.67 -5.23 17.78
C GLY A 177 8.11 -5.58 18.21
N VAL A 178 9.11 -4.96 17.58
CA VAL A 178 10.52 -5.09 17.97
C VAL A 178 10.77 -4.46 19.35
N MET A 179 10.21 -3.28 19.63
CA MET A 179 10.32 -2.68 20.96
C MET A 179 9.67 -3.55 22.04
N ALA A 180 8.53 -4.19 21.74
CA ALA A 180 7.91 -5.16 22.67
C ALA A 180 8.82 -6.36 22.95
N LEU A 181 9.55 -6.87 21.94
CA LEU A 181 10.57 -7.90 22.16
C LEU A 181 11.73 -7.40 23.04
N CYS A 182 12.14 -6.13 22.88
CA CYS A 182 13.16 -5.53 23.74
C CYS A 182 12.71 -5.48 25.22
N THR A 183 11.41 -5.25 25.50
CA THR A 183 10.90 -5.26 26.88
C THR A 183 11.06 -6.61 27.58
N LEU A 184 11.14 -7.71 26.82
CA LEU A 184 11.31 -9.06 27.38
C LEU A 184 12.70 -9.29 27.97
N VAL A 185 13.69 -8.53 27.50
CA VAL A 185 15.11 -8.68 27.88
C VAL A 185 15.59 -7.51 28.75
N THR A 186 14.99 -6.33 28.57
CA THR A 186 15.36 -5.13 29.32
C THR A 186 14.57 -5.00 30.62
N GLY A 187 15.12 -4.27 31.59
CA GLY A 187 14.47 -4.03 32.86
C GLY A 187 13.26 -3.08 32.77
N PRO A 188 12.54 -2.86 33.88
CA PRO A 188 11.28 -2.10 33.93
C PRO A 188 11.41 -0.63 33.49
N TRP A 189 12.62 -0.05 33.48
CA TRP A 189 12.84 1.32 32.99
C TRP A 189 12.46 1.50 31.52
N PHE A 190 12.60 0.44 30.71
CA PHE A 190 12.29 0.50 29.29
C PHE A 190 10.79 0.70 28.98
N TYR A 191 9.92 0.25 29.90
CA TYR A 191 8.47 0.48 29.79
C TYR A 191 8.12 1.97 29.79
N SER A 192 8.90 2.80 30.47
CA SER A 192 8.71 4.27 30.48
C SER A 192 8.89 4.90 29.11
N ILE A 193 9.68 4.28 28.24
CA ILE A 193 9.88 4.71 26.84
C ILE A 193 8.90 4.00 25.92
N PHE A 194 8.68 2.70 26.13
CA PHE A 194 7.84 1.86 25.28
C PHE A 194 6.37 2.33 25.29
N VAL A 195 5.79 2.62 26.47
CA VAL A 195 4.38 3.00 26.59
C VAL A 195 4.04 4.29 25.83
N PRO A 196 4.76 5.41 25.96
CA PRO A 196 4.50 6.60 25.14
C PRO A 196 4.71 6.35 23.65
N ALA A 197 5.76 5.60 23.26
CA ALA A 197 6.08 5.32 21.87
C ALA A 197 4.94 4.58 21.17
N TYR A 198 4.41 3.51 21.76
CA TYR A 198 3.33 2.78 21.12
C TYR A 198 2.01 3.58 21.07
N LEU A 199 1.71 4.45 22.04
CA LEU A 199 0.55 5.34 21.99
C LEU A 199 0.64 6.34 20.84
N ILE A 200 1.81 6.96 20.64
CA ILE A 200 2.05 7.86 19.50
C ILE A 200 1.89 7.10 18.18
N CYS A 201 2.48 5.91 18.06
CA CYS A 201 2.37 5.10 16.86
C CYS A 201 0.93 4.70 16.54
N TYR A 202 0.14 4.29 17.53
CA TYR A 202 -1.28 3.96 17.32
C TYR A 202 -2.09 5.17 16.87
N THR A 203 -1.80 6.33 17.43
CA THR A 203 -2.45 7.58 17.00
C THR A 203 -2.12 7.88 15.53
N ILE A 204 -0.85 7.73 15.12
CA ILE A 204 -0.43 7.92 13.73
C ILE A 204 -1.14 6.91 12.81
N VAL A 205 -1.19 5.64 13.21
CA VAL A 205 -1.90 4.59 12.44
C VAL A 205 -3.37 4.92 12.29
N ALA A 206 -4.04 5.35 13.35
CA ALA A 206 -5.45 5.75 13.29
C ALA A 206 -5.65 6.93 12.30
N ILE A 207 -4.77 7.93 12.31
CA ILE A 207 -4.82 9.06 11.37
C ILE A 207 -4.57 8.58 9.93
N CYS A 208 -3.60 7.69 9.70
CA CYS A 208 -3.33 7.11 8.39
C CYS A 208 -4.53 6.34 7.85
N MET A 209 -5.23 5.61 8.72
CA MET A 209 -6.45 4.87 8.38
C MET A 209 -7.59 5.79 7.95
N ILE A 210 -7.80 6.90 8.65
CA ILE A 210 -8.82 7.90 8.28
C ILE A 210 -8.53 8.46 6.89
N ARG A 211 -7.28 8.76 6.58
CA ARG A 211 -6.86 9.22 5.24
C ARG A 211 -7.05 8.16 4.18
N TYR A 212 -6.81 6.90 4.51
CA TYR A 212 -6.90 5.80 3.56
C TYR A 212 -8.34 5.49 3.10
N VAL A 213 -9.35 5.72 3.93
CA VAL A 213 -10.77 5.56 3.53
C VAL A 213 -11.07 6.34 2.25
N ASN A 214 -10.47 7.51 2.08
CA ASN A 214 -10.64 8.33 0.88
C ASN A 214 -9.99 7.73 -0.38
N ILE A 215 -8.95 6.90 -0.22
CA ILE A 215 -8.23 6.26 -1.33
C ILE A 215 -8.91 4.96 -1.76
N THR A 216 -9.73 4.38 -0.89
CA THR A 216 -10.39 3.09 -1.12
C THR A 216 -11.31 3.09 -2.34
N SER A 217 -11.86 4.25 -2.71
CA SER A 217 -12.65 4.41 -3.93
C SER A 217 -11.87 4.11 -5.21
N PHE A 218 -10.54 4.21 -5.18
CA PHE A 218 -9.66 3.90 -6.30
C PHE A 218 -9.15 2.45 -6.26
N ILE A 219 -8.99 1.87 -5.07
CA ILE A 219 -8.47 0.50 -4.92
C ILE A 219 -9.54 -0.55 -5.22
N LEU A 220 -10.77 -0.34 -4.75
CA LEU A 220 -11.85 -1.32 -4.87
C LEU A 220 -12.19 -1.72 -6.31
N PRO A 221 -12.30 -0.80 -7.29
CA PRO A 221 -12.59 -1.18 -8.67
C PRO A 221 -11.50 -2.05 -9.30
N ALA A 222 -10.21 -1.72 -9.07
CA ALA A 222 -9.08 -2.45 -9.62
C ALA A 222 -8.97 -3.89 -9.09
N VAL A 223 -9.18 -4.07 -7.77
CA VAL A 223 -9.09 -5.41 -7.12
C VAL A 223 -10.34 -6.27 -7.39
N SER A 224 -11.50 -5.65 -7.60
CA SER A 224 -12.75 -6.39 -7.85
C SER A 224 -12.81 -6.98 -9.25
N GLN A 225 -12.14 -6.41 -10.23
CA GLN A 225 -12.14 -6.85 -11.61
C GLN A 225 -11.33 -8.14 -11.80
N ASP A 226 -10.20 -8.29 -11.10
CA ASP A 226 -9.43 -9.55 -11.09
C ASP A 226 -10.18 -10.73 -10.46
N SER A 227 -11.16 -10.47 -9.60
CA SER A 227 -11.97 -11.51 -8.95
C SER A 227 -13.11 -12.04 -9.84
N ILE A 228 -13.41 -11.36 -10.95
CA ILE A 228 -14.51 -11.73 -11.88
C ILE A 228 -13.97 -12.46 -13.11
N GLU A 229 -12.69 -12.31 -13.44
CA GLU A 229 -12.06 -12.90 -14.64
C GLU A 229 -11.22 -14.15 -14.37
N THR A 230 -11.42 -14.88 -13.25
CA THR A 230 -11.01 -16.27 -13.18
C THR A 230 -12.24 -17.13 -13.46
N PRO A 231 -12.50 -17.56 -14.70
CA PRO A 231 -13.44 -18.63 -14.95
C PRO A 231 -12.91 -19.90 -14.23
N PRO A 232 -13.78 -20.75 -13.68
CA PRO A 232 -13.35 -22.08 -13.25
C PRO A 232 -12.69 -22.74 -14.46
N ALA A 233 -11.61 -23.46 -14.20
CA ALA A 233 -10.86 -24.20 -15.22
C ALA A 233 -11.80 -25.06 -16.04
N GLU A 234 -12.37 -24.52 -17.10
CA GLU A 234 -13.00 -25.27 -18.17
C GLU A 234 -11.97 -25.51 -19.27
N GLN A 235 -11.98 -26.72 -19.73
CA GLN A 235 -11.14 -27.35 -20.73
C GLN A 235 -10.89 -26.48 -21.97
N PRO A 236 -9.76 -26.60 -22.65
CA PRO A 236 -9.38 -25.75 -23.78
C PRO A 236 -10.36 -25.96 -24.93
N SER A 237 -11.34 -25.09 -25.08
CA SER A 237 -12.02 -24.91 -26.34
C SER A 237 -11.16 -24.03 -27.22
N GLU A 238 -10.76 -24.55 -28.34
CA GLU A 238 -10.06 -23.91 -29.43
C GLU A 238 -10.80 -22.66 -29.92
N ALA A 239 -10.42 -21.48 -29.38
CA ALA A 239 -10.80 -20.20 -29.94
C ALA A 239 -9.61 -19.24 -29.83
N SER A 240 -8.88 -19.17 -30.92
CA SER A 240 -8.02 -18.06 -31.35
C SER A 240 -6.95 -17.59 -30.36
N HIS A 241 -5.92 -18.41 -30.15
CA HIS A 241 -4.58 -17.90 -29.88
C HIS A 241 -4.10 -17.08 -31.09
N LYS A 242 -4.42 -15.80 -31.14
CA LYS A 242 -3.61 -14.86 -31.92
C LYS A 242 -2.24 -14.78 -31.25
N ASN A 243 -1.27 -15.40 -31.88
CA ASN A 243 0.15 -15.31 -31.53
C ASN A 243 0.54 -13.82 -31.34
N PRO A 244 1.21 -13.42 -30.25
CA PRO A 244 1.62 -12.04 -30.02
C PRO A 244 2.71 -11.54 -31.01
N ALA A 245 3.05 -12.31 -32.03
CA ALA A 245 4.15 -12.04 -32.96
C ALA A 245 3.72 -11.44 -34.30
N ASN A 246 2.44 -11.24 -34.61
CA ASN A 246 2.00 -10.65 -35.87
C ASN A 246 0.84 -9.67 -35.67
N ILE A 247 1.16 -8.46 -35.20
CA ILE A 247 0.27 -7.33 -35.41
C ILE A 247 0.37 -6.99 -36.90
N SER A 248 -0.76 -6.95 -37.60
CA SER A 248 -0.83 -6.54 -39.01
C SER A 248 -0.37 -5.09 -39.13
N ASP A 249 0.41 -4.76 -40.18
CA ASP A 249 0.85 -3.38 -40.45
C ASP A 249 -0.31 -2.38 -40.46
N ASN A 250 -1.48 -2.79 -40.96
CA ASN A 250 -2.71 -2.00 -40.94
C ASN A 250 -3.22 -1.68 -39.52
N GLN A 251 -3.11 -2.62 -38.59
CA GLN A 251 -3.50 -2.40 -37.18
C GLN A 251 -2.52 -1.46 -36.48
N ILE A 252 -1.24 -1.51 -36.83
CA ILE A 252 -0.23 -0.58 -36.31
C ILE A 252 -0.53 0.85 -36.76
N ILE A 253 -0.85 1.04 -38.04
CA ILE A 253 -1.19 2.36 -38.60
C ILE A 253 -2.45 2.91 -37.92
N GLU A 254 -3.51 2.11 -37.86
CA GLU A 254 -4.77 2.54 -37.24
C GLU A 254 -4.60 2.91 -35.76
N LEU A 255 -3.86 2.10 -35.00
CA LEU A 255 -3.61 2.38 -33.58
C LEU A 255 -2.73 3.63 -33.40
N ARG A 256 -1.78 3.87 -34.30
CA ARG A 256 -0.97 5.09 -34.30
C ARG A 256 -1.85 6.32 -34.48
N ASP A 257 -2.73 6.34 -35.47
CA ASP A 257 -3.61 7.47 -35.78
C ASP A 257 -4.57 7.75 -34.60
N LYS A 258 -5.11 6.69 -33.98
CA LYS A 258 -5.94 6.79 -32.77
C LYS A 258 -5.17 7.37 -31.59
N LEU A 259 -3.94 6.92 -31.36
CA LEU A 259 -3.07 7.44 -30.29
C LEU A 259 -2.66 8.88 -30.52
N GLU A 260 -2.35 9.28 -31.77
CA GLU A 260 -2.05 10.66 -32.11
C GLU A 260 -3.26 11.57 -31.85
N SER A 261 -4.45 11.14 -32.22
CA SER A 261 -5.71 11.85 -31.90
C SER A 261 -5.93 11.97 -30.41
N TRP A 262 -5.70 10.89 -29.65
CA TRP A 262 -5.83 10.86 -28.19
C TRP A 262 -4.79 11.78 -27.50
N VAL A 263 -3.58 11.88 -28.04
CA VAL A 263 -2.57 12.85 -27.58
C VAL A 263 -2.98 14.29 -27.92
N ALA A 264 -3.49 14.52 -29.12
CA ALA A 264 -3.91 15.84 -29.57
C ALA A 264 -5.10 16.38 -28.74
N SER A 265 -6.03 15.52 -28.31
CA SER A 265 -7.14 15.89 -27.43
C SER A 265 -6.69 16.21 -25.99
N GLY A 266 -5.46 15.83 -25.59
CA GLY A 266 -4.95 16.06 -24.23
C GLY A 266 -5.47 15.08 -23.18
N GLU A 267 -6.13 14.01 -23.59
CA GLU A 267 -6.71 13.00 -22.67
C GLU A 267 -5.65 12.31 -21.79
N TYR A 268 -4.41 12.25 -22.23
CA TYR A 268 -3.29 11.72 -21.42
C TYR A 268 -3.08 12.47 -20.10
N ARG A 269 -3.60 13.70 -19.95
CA ARG A 269 -3.55 14.49 -18.71
C ARG A 269 -4.59 14.08 -17.71
N HIS A 270 -5.71 13.49 -18.13
CA HIS A 270 -6.74 13.04 -17.21
C HIS A 270 -6.20 11.93 -16.32
N ARG A 271 -6.26 12.15 -15.01
CA ARG A 271 -5.93 11.14 -14.00
C ARG A 271 -7.16 10.28 -13.73
N ASP A 272 -6.91 9.14 -13.10
CA ASP A 272 -7.97 8.27 -12.57
C ASP A 272 -8.87 7.63 -13.66
N ILE A 273 -8.43 7.63 -14.94
CA ILE A 273 -9.08 6.86 -16.00
C ILE A 273 -8.52 5.43 -15.97
N PRO A 274 -9.38 4.40 -15.84
CA PRO A 274 -8.97 3.02 -15.93
C PRO A 274 -8.28 2.73 -17.26
N TYR A 275 -7.23 1.91 -17.23
CA TYR A 275 -6.50 1.54 -18.45
C TYR A 275 -7.40 0.81 -19.45
N LYS A 276 -8.35 0.02 -18.95
CA LYS A 276 -9.37 -0.64 -19.75
C LYS A 276 -10.20 0.35 -20.59
N ASP A 277 -10.65 1.45 -19.97
CA ASP A 277 -11.44 2.47 -20.66
C ASP A 277 -10.62 3.18 -21.75
N ILE A 278 -9.31 3.37 -21.50
CA ILE A 278 -8.39 3.91 -22.50
C ILE A 278 -8.26 2.93 -23.68
N LEU A 279 -8.12 1.63 -23.41
CA LEU A 279 -8.04 0.60 -24.46
C LEU A 279 -9.34 0.48 -25.24
N GLU A 280 -10.51 0.55 -24.60
CA GLU A 280 -11.81 0.55 -25.25
C GLU A 280 -11.98 1.78 -26.16
N ASN A 281 -11.59 2.98 -25.68
CA ASN A 281 -11.63 4.20 -26.50
C ASN A 281 -10.69 4.16 -27.71
N LEU A 282 -9.57 3.44 -27.58
CA LEU A 282 -8.60 3.23 -28.68
C LEU A 282 -8.94 2.00 -29.53
N ASP A 283 -10.00 1.26 -29.19
CA ASP A 283 -10.44 0.02 -29.84
C ASP A 283 -9.29 -0.98 -30.00
N THR A 284 -8.63 -1.27 -28.86
CA THR A 284 -7.46 -2.16 -28.83
C THR A 284 -7.47 -3.03 -27.57
N ASP A 285 -6.66 -4.06 -27.55
CA ASP A 285 -6.49 -4.95 -26.40
C ASP A 285 -5.11 -4.75 -25.73
N PRO A 286 -4.93 -5.22 -24.46
CA PRO A 286 -3.69 -5.02 -23.72
C PRO A 286 -2.45 -5.63 -24.39
N ALA A 287 -2.60 -6.75 -25.11
CA ALA A 287 -1.48 -7.46 -25.74
C ALA A 287 -1.02 -6.68 -26.99
N THR A 288 -1.96 -6.22 -27.80
CA THR A 288 -1.70 -5.35 -28.98
C THR A 288 -1.07 -4.03 -28.56
N MET A 289 -1.62 -3.34 -27.55
CA MET A 289 -1.04 -2.10 -27.03
C MET A 289 0.38 -2.30 -26.49
N ARG A 290 0.64 -3.37 -25.75
CA ARG A 290 1.99 -3.68 -25.24
C ARG A 290 3.00 -3.91 -26.36
N ALA A 291 2.61 -4.69 -27.37
CA ALA A 291 3.48 -4.98 -28.50
C ALA A 291 3.75 -3.71 -29.33
N PHE A 292 2.72 -2.89 -29.58
CA PHE A 292 2.82 -1.59 -30.26
C PHE A 292 3.78 -0.66 -29.51
N MET A 293 3.58 -0.46 -28.21
CA MET A 293 4.42 0.44 -27.41
C MET A 293 5.88 -0.02 -27.37
N LYS A 294 6.12 -1.32 -27.33
CA LYS A 294 7.47 -1.88 -27.34
C LYS A 294 8.15 -1.69 -28.70
N SER A 295 7.41 -1.88 -29.81
CA SER A 295 7.96 -1.71 -31.16
C SER A 295 8.20 -0.25 -31.55
N GLU A 296 7.23 0.64 -31.28
CA GLU A 296 7.28 2.03 -31.72
C GLU A 296 8.00 2.96 -30.75
N HIS A 297 7.88 2.72 -29.44
CA HIS A 297 8.39 3.64 -28.40
C HIS A 297 9.46 3.02 -27.51
N GLY A 298 9.72 1.70 -27.57
CA GLY A 298 10.70 1.00 -26.74
C GLY A 298 10.37 0.98 -25.24
N MET A 299 9.15 1.35 -24.86
CA MET A 299 8.70 1.45 -23.46
C MET A 299 7.24 0.99 -23.32
N ASP A 300 6.76 0.83 -22.07
CA ASP A 300 5.34 0.55 -21.80
C ASP A 300 4.48 1.82 -21.92
N PHE A 301 3.15 1.62 -22.07
CA PHE A 301 2.18 2.71 -22.24
C PHE A 301 2.21 3.72 -21.08
N ARG A 302 2.36 3.25 -19.84
CA ARG A 302 2.42 4.09 -18.65
C ARG A 302 3.64 5.02 -18.67
N SER A 303 4.82 4.47 -18.96
CA SER A 303 6.06 5.24 -19.07
C SER A 303 5.98 6.27 -20.20
N TRP A 304 5.38 5.89 -21.34
CA TRP A 304 5.15 6.78 -22.47
C TRP A 304 4.16 7.91 -22.11
N ARG A 305 3.03 7.59 -21.49
CA ARG A 305 2.05 8.58 -21.02
C ARG A 305 2.67 9.55 -20.02
N ASN A 306 3.45 9.05 -19.07
CA ASN A 306 4.16 9.89 -18.11
C ASN A 306 5.15 10.83 -18.78
N ARG A 307 5.86 10.36 -19.80
CA ARG A 307 6.77 11.18 -20.61
C ARG A 307 6.05 12.30 -21.35
N LEU A 308 4.84 12.07 -21.86
CA LEU A 308 4.02 13.13 -22.47
C LEU A 308 3.67 14.21 -21.44
N ARG A 309 3.25 13.82 -20.23
CA ARG A 309 2.94 14.74 -19.14
C ARG A 309 4.15 15.59 -18.72
N LEU A 310 5.34 14.98 -18.64
CA LEU A 310 6.56 15.69 -18.28
C LEU A 310 7.03 16.65 -19.38
N ASN A 311 6.86 16.30 -20.65
CA ASN A 311 7.11 17.21 -21.78
C ASN A 311 6.17 18.43 -21.72
N ASP A 312 4.89 18.21 -21.41
CA ASP A 312 3.93 19.29 -21.17
C ASP A 312 4.35 20.19 -20.00
N ALA A 313 4.83 19.59 -18.91
CA ALA A 313 5.34 20.36 -17.78
C ALA A 313 6.49 21.27 -18.19
N CYS A 314 7.44 20.76 -18.96
CA CYS A 314 8.55 21.55 -19.48
C CYS A 314 8.06 22.75 -20.29
N ARG A 315 7.07 22.55 -21.16
CA ARG A 315 6.45 23.61 -21.97
C ARG A 315 5.73 24.62 -21.08
N MET A 316 4.82 24.18 -20.21
CA MET A 316 4.04 25.04 -19.32
C MET A 316 4.91 25.86 -18.34
N LEU A 317 6.05 25.31 -17.90
CA LEU A 317 7.00 26.03 -17.06
C LEU A 317 7.61 27.26 -17.78
N LEU A 318 7.71 27.22 -19.10
CA LEU A 318 8.24 28.33 -19.93
C LEU A 318 7.14 29.28 -20.37
N GLU A 319 5.97 28.76 -20.79
CA GLU A 319 4.84 29.56 -21.27
C GLU A 319 4.13 30.30 -20.12
N HIS A 320 4.12 29.74 -18.90
CA HIS A 320 3.46 30.31 -17.72
C HIS A 320 4.44 30.50 -16.56
N PRO A 321 5.36 31.49 -16.66
CA PRO A 321 6.38 31.73 -15.64
C PRO A 321 5.83 32.12 -14.27
N GLU A 322 4.60 32.64 -14.22
CA GLU A 322 3.86 33.00 -12.99
C GLU A 322 3.26 31.80 -12.30
N MET A 323 3.03 30.68 -13.03
CA MET A 323 2.38 29.50 -12.46
C MET A 323 3.34 28.71 -11.59
N LYS A 324 2.90 28.37 -10.39
CA LYS A 324 3.67 27.50 -9.47
C LYS A 324 3.78 26.08 -10.00
N ALA A 325 4.88 25.39 -9.67
CA ALA A 325 5.13 24.01 -10.10
C ALA A 325 4.02 23.04 -9.63
N GLU A 326 3.42 23.28 -8.45
CA GLU A 326 2.31 22.50 -7.93
C GLU A 326 1.05 22.62 -8.80
N ARG A 327 0.75 23.82 -9.31
CA ARG A 327 -0.37 24.03 -10.23
C ARG A 327 -0.14 23.37 -11.59
N ILE A 328 1.11 23.41 -12.07
CA ILE A 328 1.50 22.72 -13.31
C ILE A 328 1.35 21.21 -13.13
N SER A 329 1.80 20.64 -11.99
CA SER A 329 1.67 19.22 -11.71
C SER A 329 0.21 18.76 -11.73
N GLU A 330 -0.71 19.54 -11.15
CA GLU A 330 -2.16 19.28 -11.21
C GLU A 330 -2.70 19.33 -12.65
N ALA A 331 -2.30 20.34 -13.43
CA ALA A 331 -2.78 20.55 -14.80
C ALA A 331 -2.35 19.45 -15.77
N ILE A 332 -1.20 18.82 -15.54
CA ILE A 332 -0.72 17.68 -16.34
C ILE A 332 -1.15 16.32 -15.79
N GLY A 333 -1.97 16.30 -14.74
CA GLY A 333 -2.61 15.09 -14.23
C GLY A 333 -1.85 14.34 -13.13
N TYR A 334 -0.89 14.98 -12.43
CA TYR A 334 -0.30 14.40 -11.23
C TYR A 334 -1.23 14.59 -10.02
N SER A 335 -1.37 13.55 -9.23
CA SER A 335 -2.16 13.58 -7.99
C SER A 335 -1.37 14.11 -6.79
N ASP A 336 -0.04 14.05 -6.86
CA ASP A 336 0.88 14.47 -5.81
C ASP A 336 2.05 15.25 -6.42
N SER A 337 2.26 16.46 -5.92
CA SER A 337 3.37 17.30 -6.38
C SER A 337 4.75 16.75 -6.03
N SER A 338 4.87 15.94 -4.96
CA SER A 338 6.15 15.31 -4.58
C SER A 338 6.60 14.31 -5.64
N ASN A 339 5.65 13.56 -6.22
CA ASN A 339 5.94 12.63 -7.32
C ASN A 339 6.34 13.36 -8.57
N PHE A 340 5.58 14.40 -8.92
CA PHE A 340 5.96 15.27 -10.03
C PHE A 340 7.40 15.76 -9.89
N HIS A 341 7.79 16.31 -8.73
CA HIS A 341 9.15 16.79 -8.51
C HIS A 341 10.20 15.69 -8.66
N THR A 342 9.90 14.48 -8.17
CA THR A 342 10.79 13.33 -8.29
C THR A 342 10.95 12.88 -9.73
N ASP A 343 9.84 12.72 -10.46
CA ASP A 343 9.82 12.26 -11.85
C ASP A 343 10.39 13.33 -12.80
N PHE A 344 10.04 14.59 -12.57
CA PHE A 344 10.58 15.70 -13.35
C PHE A 344 12.11 15.79 -13.23
N ARG A 345 12.64 15.61 -12.00
CA ARG A 345 14.08 15.60 -11.78
C ARG A 345 14.76 14.40 -12.44
N LYS A 346 14.14 13.21 -12.41
CA LYS A 346 14.65 12.04 -13.14
C LYS A 346 14.64 12.25 -14.64
N PHE A 347 13.61 12.91 -15.16
CA PHE A 347 13.43 13.15 -16.59
C PHE A 347 14.36 14.24 -17.14
N THR A 348 14.52 15.36 -16.41
CA THR A 348 15.26 16.55 -16.88
C THR A 348 16.66 16.67 -16.27
N GLY A 349 16.98 15.89 -15.22
CA GLY A 349 18.21 16.02 -14.45
C GLY A 349 18.21 17.15 -13.42
N MET A 350 17.17 18.01 -13.38
CA MET A 350 17.09 19.17 -12.52
C MET A 350 15.69 19.43 -11.96
N SER A 351 15.56 20.27 -10.94
CA SER A 351 14.25 20.65 -10.40
C SER A 351 13.47 21.56 -11.39
N ALA A 352 12.12 21.56 -11.27
CA ALA A 352 11.26 22.42 -12.07
C ALA A 352 11.63 23.92 -11.96
N SER A 353 12.06 24.36 -10.80
CA SER A 353 12.51 25.75 -10.57
C SER A 353 13.84 26.05 -11.26
N GLU A 354 14.78 25.13 -11.23
CA GLU A 354 16.06 25.22 -11.95
C GLU A 354 15.83 25.18 -13.45
N TRP A 355 14.99 24.25 -13.93
CA TRP A 355 14.59 24.16 -15.34
C TRP A 355 14.06 25.48 -15.88
N ARG A 356 13.10 26.09 -15.16
CA ARG A 356 12.53 27.40 -15.52
C ARG A 356 13.59 28.50 -15.62
N LYS A 357 14.52 28.56 -14.65
CA LYS A 357 15.59 29.58 -14.64
C LYS A 357 16.56 29.40 -15.81
N THR A 358 16.95 28.17 -16.09
CA THR A 358 17.94 27.84 -17.12
C THR A 358 17.38 28.06 -18.52
N HIS A 359 16.14 27.63 -18.78
CA HIS A 359 15.55 27.67 -20.13
C HIS A 359 14.80 28.96 -20.45
N LYS A 360 14.46 29.79 -19.44
CA LYS A 360 13.91 31.13 -19.66
C LYS A 360 14.88 32.03 -20.46
N LYS A 361 16.19 31.78 -20.40
CA LYS A 361 17.22 32.53 -21.12
C LYS A 361 17.42 32.03 -22.57
N THR A 362 16.98 30.82 -22.91
CA THR A 362 17.37 30.16 -24.17
C THR A 362 16.24 30.03 -25.21
N GLY A 363 14.96 30.21 -24.80
CA GLY A 363 13.81 30.24 -25.73
C GLY A 363 13.53 28.95 -26.51
N GLN A 364 14.21 27.84 -26.23
CA GLN A 364 14.09 26.58 -26.97
C GLN A 364 13.68 25.41 -26.06
N CYS A 365 12.46 24.90 -26.29
CA CYS A 365 12.13 23.52 -25.94
C CYS A 365 12.89 22.59 -26.88
N GLN A 366 13.97 21.96 -26.44
CA GLN A 366 14.54 20.85 -27.19
C GLN A 366 13.55 19.69 -27.17
N ASN A 367 13.02 19.36 -28.35
CA ASN A 367 12.26 18.16 -28.62
C ASN A 367 13.16 16.94 -28.35
N THR A 368 13.15 16.39 -27.12
CA THR A 368 13.84 15.15 -26.77
C THR A 368 13.13 13.90 -27.31
N LEU A 369 12.37 14.04 -28.38
CA LEU A 369 11.68 12.94 -29.06
C LEU A 369 12.57 12.13 -30.03
N SER A 370 13.82 12.53 -30.23
CA SER A 370 14.73 11.81 -31.13
C SER A 370 16.17 11.80 -30.62
N THR A 371 16.50 10.89 -29.73
CA THR A 371 17.84 10.28 -29.69
C THR A 371 17.75 8.93 -29.01
N ASN A 372 17.69 7.92 -29.84
CA ASN A 372 18.13 6.56 -29.54
C ASN A 372 19.64 6.66 -29.18
N PRO A 373 20.09 6.22 -27.98
CA PRO A 373 21.50 6.34 -27.63
C PRO A 373 22.39 5.25 -28.21
N ASP A 374 21.90 4.41 -29.14
CA ASP A 374 22.68 3.35 -29.77
C ASP A 374 23.05 3.67 -31.21
N ASN A 375 23.89 4.68 -31.40
CA ASN A 375 24.73 4.76 -32.62
C ASN A 375 25.96 5.62 -32.37
N GLN A 376 26.90 5.13 -31.57
CA GLN A 376 28.32 5.47 -31.72
C GLN A 376 29.17 4.24 -31.38
N SER A 377 29.58 3.55 -32.48
CA SER A 377 30.75 2.65 -32.69
C SER A 377 31.22 1.80 -31.55
#